data_596c851434980590d537c9cfd2493b90
#
_entry.id   596c851434980590d537c9cfd2493b90
#
_cell.length_a   1.000
_cell.length_b   1.000
_cell.length_c   1.000
_cell.angle_alpha   90.00
_cell.angle_beta   90.00
_cell.angle_gamma   90.00
#
_symmetry.space_group_name_H-M   'P 1'
#
loop_
_entity.id
_entity.type
_entity.pdbx_description
1 polymer ?
#
loop_
_entity_poly.entity_id
_entity_poly.type
_entity_poly.pdbx_seq_one_letter_code
_entity_poly.pdbx_strand_id
1 'polypeptide(L)'
;MDTIHTILKLVTPNCWMVSLDLKDAYHSVKIHSDFQKYLKLANHGLLYKYTVFPNGLSACPRKFTKMMKPPLSQLRLLNHIISGYIDDFYLQGSTYQRCVINVIDPIKMLDDLGLVIHPEKSVLIPQQTIAFLGFVIDYIKMIVRLTEEKIRKTKEVLLCAMHTSHSIKIRDIATIIGYPISSFPGVKYGALYYRYISWKGQDKGT
;
A
#
# COMPACT_ATOMS: atom_id res chain seq x y z
N MET A 1 6.78 -1.33 7.93
CA MET A 1 5.89 -1.36 6.77
C MET A 1 6.44 -2.39 5.81
N ASP A 2 5.66 -3.40 5.53
CA ASP A 2 6.04 -4.37 4.51
C ASP A 2 5.87 -3.71 3.12
N THR A 3 6.61 -4.18 2.15
CA THR A 3 6.58 -3.65 0.77
C THR A 3 6.27 -4.77 -0.20
N ILE A 4 6.00 -4.43 -1.45
CA ILE A 4 5.84 -5.46 -2.49
C ILE A 4 7.05 -6.41 -2.56
N HIS A 5 8.27 -5.91 -2.33
CA HIS A 5 9.47 -6.75 -2.26
C HIS A 5 9.43 -7.78 -1.11
N THR A 6 8.83 -7.40 0.04
CA THR A 6 8.63 -8.32 1.17
C THR A 6 7.70 -9.46 0.75
N ILE A 7 6.60 -9.11 0.08
CA ILE A 7 5.60 -10.07 -0.40
C ILE A 7 6.21 -11.02 -1.44
N LEU A 8 6.93 -10.48 -2.42
CA LEU A 8 7.57 -11.29 -3.46
C LEU A 8 8.58 -12.32 -2.91
N LYS A 9 9.15 -12.06 -1.73
CA LYS A 9 10.01 -13.03 -1.03
C LYS A 9 9.23 -14.14 -0.30
N LEU A 10 7.97 -13.90 0.03
CA LEU A 10 7.10 -14.89 0.68
C LEU A 10 6.47 -15.86 -0.31
N VAL A 11 6.47 -15.51 -1.58
CA VAL A 11 5.80 -16.23 -2.65
C VAL A 11 6.40 -17.60 -2.87
N THR A 12 5.53 -18.61 -2.91
CA THR A 12 5.87 -19.96 -3.30
C THR A 12 5.09 -20.36 -4.56
N PRO A 13 5.67 -21.14 -5.47
CA PRO A 13 4.95 -21.60 -6.68
C PRO A 13 3.62 -22.27 -6.34
N ASN A 14 2.59 -21.99 -7.15
CA ASN A 14 1.24 -22.57 -7.04
C ASN A 14 0.50 -22.25 -5.73
N CYS A 15 0.92 -21.23 -4.96
CA CYS A 15 0.18 -20.80 -3.77
C CYS A 15 -1.15 -20.13 -4.13
N TRP A 16 -2.03 -20.09 -3.14
CA TRP A 16 -3.31 -19.39 -3.18
C TRP A 16 -3.23 -18.12 -2.34
N MET A 17 -3.83 -17.05 -2.81
CA MET A 17 -3.70 -15.72 -2.24
C MET A 17 -5.04 -15.07 -1.99
N VAL A 18 -5.05 -14.20 -0.98
CA VAL A 18 -6.17 -13.34 -0.60
C VAL A 18 -5.62 -11.96 -0.26
N SER A 19 -6.40 -10.92 -0.49
CA SER A 19 -6.12 -9.58 0.01
C SER A 19 -7.28 -9.04 0.83
N LEU A 20 -6.95 -8.38 1.93
CA LEU A 20 -7.91 -7.66 2.78
C LEU A 20 -7.59 -6.18 2.73
N ASP A 21 -8.60 -5.35 2.52
CA ASP A 21 -8.55 -3.88 2.60
C ASP A 21 -9.34 -3.44 3.83
N LEU A 22 -8.77 -2.58 4.67
CA LEU A 22 -9.49 -2.05 5.83
C LEU A 22 -10.26 -0.79 5.46
N LYS A 23 -11.53 -0.77 5.82
CA LYS A 23 -12.36 0.42 5.69
C LYS A 23 -11.98 1.44 6.76
N ASP A 24 -11.69 2.66 6.32
CA ASP A 24 -11.44 3.81 7.22
C ASP A 24 -10.41 3.53 8.34
N ALA A 25 -9.34 2.80 8.01
CA ALA A 25 -8.35 2.30 8.97
C ALA A 25 -7.83 3.37 9.95
N TYR A 26 -7.58 4.60 9.49
CA TYR A 26 -7.12 5.67 10.37
C TYR A 26 -8.22 6.18 11.31
N HIS A 27 -9.47 6.18 10.87
CA HIS A 27 -10.60 6.64 11.69
C HIS A 27 -10.93 5.69 12.85
N SER A 28 -10.44 4.44 12.83
CA SER A 28 -10.56 3.52 13.98
C SER A 28 -9.60 3.86 15.12
N VAL A 29 -8.60 4.73 14.90
CA VAL A 29 -7.61 5.09 15.92
C VAL A 29 -7.97 6.43 16.58
N LYS A 30 -8.28 6.40 17.87
CA LYS A 30 -8.62 7.60 18.66
C LYS A 30 -7.37 8.43 18.96
N ILE A 31 -7.54 9.75 18.96
CA ILE A 31 -6.54 10.72 19.40
C ILE A 31 -6.79 11.04 20.88
N HIS A 32 -5.74 10.97 21.70
CA HIS A 32 -5.83 11.37 23.10
C HIS A 32 -6.35 12.82 23.24
N SER A 33 -7.20 13.08 24.21
CA SER A 33 -7.90 14.37 24.42
C SER A 33 -6.98 15.59 24.39
N ASP A 34 -5.79 15.47 25.00
CA ASP A 34 -4.81 16.57 25.13
C ASP A 34 -4.22 17.00 23.78
N PHE A 35 -4.23 16.10 22.79
CA PHE A 35 -3.69 16.37 21.45
C PHE A 35 -4.74 16.79 20.42
N GLN A 36 -6.03 16.58 20.68
CA GLN A 36 -7.12 16.97 19.75
C GLN A 36 -7.14 18.48 19.47
N LYS A 37 -6.71 19.30 20.42
CA LYS A 37 -6.65 20.77 20.29
C LYS A 37 -5.72 21.26 19.17
N TYR A 38 -4.75 20.44 18.75
CA TYR A 38 -3.80 20.76 17.67
C TYR A 38 -4.29 20.36 16.28
N LEU A 39 -5.34 19.53 16.21
CA LEU A 39 -5.89 19.01 14.97
C LEU A 39 -7.30 19.57 14.74
N LYS A 40 -7.35 20.81 14.29
CA LYS A 40 -8.60 21.56 14.06
C LYS A 40 -8.84 21.77 12.58
N LEU A 41 -10.11 21.81 12.21
CA LEU A 41 -10.61 22.08 10.86
C LEU A 41 -11.68 23.15 10.95
N ALA A 42 -11.56 24.22 10.17
CA ALA A 42 -12.63 25.20 9.99
C ALA A 42 -13.47 24.84 8.76
N ASN A 43 -14.77 24.76 8.92
CA ASN A 43 -15.70 24.51 7.83
C ASN A 43 -16.98 25.35 8.04
N HIS A 44 -17.38 26.15 7.04
CA HIS A 44 -18.54 27.07 7.10
C HIS A 44 -18.60 27.94 8.38
N GLY A 45 -17.44 28.48 8.78
CA GLY A 45 -17.36 29.34 9.97
C GLY A 45 -17.38 28.61 11.32
N LEU A 46 -17.54 27.30 11.34
CA LEU A 46 -17.48 26.46 12.53
C LEU A 46 -16.09 25.79 12.66
N LEU A 47 -15.64 25.69 13.92
CA LEU A 47 -14.37 25.08 14.24
C LEU A 47 -14.60 23.66 14.78
N TYR A 48 -14.10 22.66 14.04
CA TYR A 48 -14.12 21.26 14.41
C TYR A 48 -12.76 20.80 14.90
N LYS A 49 -12.73 19.75 15.71
CA LYS A 49 -11.51 19.06 16.12
C LYS A 49 -11.58 17.58 15.73
N TYR A 50 -10.47 17.03 15.28
CA TYR A 50 -10.38 15.60 15.03
C TYR A 50 -10.28 14.83 16.35
N THR A 51 -11.15 13.84 16.53
CA THR A 51 -11.13 12.90 17.66
C THR A 51 -10.43 11.59 17.30
N VAL A 52 -10.27 11.33 16.00
CA VAL A 52 -9.61 10.17 15.40
C VAL A 52 -8.54 10.61 14.42
N PHE A 53 -7.66 9.70 13.97
CA PHE A 53 -6.61 10.03 13.02
C PHE A 53 -7.19 10.58 11.71
N PRO A 54 -6.85 11.82 11.31
CA PRO A 54 -7.28 12.37 10.05
C PRO A 54 -6.44 11.86 8.88
N ASN A 55 -7.06 11.77 7.70
CA ASN A 55 -6.33 11.57 6.46
C ASN A 55 -5.41 12.78 6.18
N GLY A 56 -4.21 12.50 5.65
CA GLY A 56 -3.23 13.54 5.30
C GLY A 56 -2.25 13.92 6.42
N LEU A 57 -2.45 13.47 7.66
CA LEU A 57 -1.46 13.68 8.72
C LEU A 57 -0.31 12.67 8.54
N SER A 58 0.90 13.18 8.30
CA SER A 58 2.11 12.38 8.00
C SER A 58 2.47 11.33 9.07
N ALA A 59 2.08 11.56 10.32
CA ALA A 59 2.32 10.63 11.42
C ALA A 59 1.39 9.41 11.41
N CYS A 60 0.19 9.50 10.81
CA CYS A 60 -0.83 8.43 10.87
C CYS A 60 -0.36 7.10 10.26
N PRO A 61 0.23 7.04 9.05
CA PRO A 61 0.70 5.78 8.48
C PRO A 61 1.71 5.06 9.37
N ARG A 62 2.66 5.81 9.92
CA ARG A 62 3.69 5.26 10.82
C ARG A 62 3.09 4.73 12.12
N LYS A 63 2.17 5.48 12.73
CA LYS A 63 1.53 5.10 14.00
C LYS A 63 0.62 3.90 13.81
N PHE A 64 -0.20 3.90 12.76
CA PHE A 64 -1.07 2.78 12.42
C PHE A 64 -0.26 1.50 12.17
N THR A 65 0.80 1.57 11.34
CA THR A 65 1.69 0.43 11.10
C THR A 65 2.33 -0.09 12.40
N LYS A 66 2.71 0.82 13.33
CA LYS A 66 3.27 0.41 14.63
C LYS A 66 2.23 -0.33 15.48
N MET A 67 0.97 0.12 15.46
CA MET A 67 -0.14 -0.49 16.17
C MET A 67 -0.46 -1.90 15.62
N MET A 68 -0.36 -2.08 14.30
CA MET A 68 -0.64 -3.36 13.65
C MET A 68 0.48 -4.40 13.80
N LYS A 69 1.67 -4.03 14.27
CA LYS A 69 2.79 -4.99 14.43
C LYS A 69 2.48 -6.14 15.41
N PRO A 70 1.96 -5.91 16.64
CA PRO A 70 1.66 -7.01 17.57
C PRO A 70 0.66 -8.02 16.99
N PRO A 71 -0.54 -7.64 16.50
CA PRO A 71 -1.49 -8.59 15.94
C PRO A 71 -0.91 -9.37 14.74
N LEU A 72 -0.20 -8.70 13.83
CA LEU A 72 0.46 -9.39 12.71
C LEU A 72 1.55 -10.36 13.18
N SER A 73 2.31 -10.00 14.22
CA SER A 73 3.30 -10.91 14.79
C SER A 73 2.66 -12.15 15.41
N GLN A 74 1.53 -11.99 16.09
CA GLN A 74 0.78 -13.12 16.66
C GLN A 74 0.25 -14.06 15.58
N LEU A 75 -0.32 -13.54 14.51
CA LEU A 75 -0.75 -14.35 13.37
C LEU A 75 0.42 -15.12 12.74
N ARG A 76 1.59 -14.50 12.62
CA ARG A 76 2.79 -15.17 12.11
C ARG A 76 3.28 -16.28 13.03
N LEU A 77 3.18 -16.11 14.35
CA LEU A 77 3.48 -17.18 15.32
C LEU A 77 2.53 -18.37 15.22
N LEU A 78 1.29 -18.12 14.77
CA LEU A 78 0.31 -19.16 14.45
C LEU A 78 0.52 -19.77 13.04
N ASN A 79 1.66 -19.52 12.42
CA ASN A 79 2.04 -19.98 11.07
C ASN A 79 1.17 -19.43 9.93
N HIS A 80 0.51 -18.28 10.12
CA HIS A 80 -0.12 -17.58 9.01
C HIS A 80 0.92 -16.81 8.18
N ILE A 81 0.87 -16.98 6.88
CA ILE A 81 1.67 -16.17 5.95
C ILE A 81 0.88 -14.90 5.66
N ILE A 82 1.22 -13.84 6.36
CA ILE A 82 0.55 -12.54 6.29
C ILE A 82 1.55 -11.40 6.19
N SER A 83 1.25 -10.42 5.35
CA SER A 83 2.00 -9.18 5.19
C SER A 83 1.05 -8.00 5.17
N GLY A 84 1.41 -6.88 5.81
CA GLY A 84 0.57 -5.70 5.93
C GLY A 84 1.27 -4.43 5.44
N TYR A 85 0.58 -3.69 4.58
CA TYR A 85 0.97 -2.36 4.13
C TYR A 85 -0.13 -1.36 4.45
N ILE A 86 -0.04 -0.72 5.62
CA ILE A 86 -1.04 0.19 6.17
C ILE A 86 -2.39 -0.52 6.34
N ASP A 87 -3.34 -0.25 5.46
CA ASP A 87 -4.71 -0.75 5.40
C ASP A 87 -4.87 -1.99 4.49
N ASP A 88 -3.86 -2.29 3.68
CA ASP A 88 -3.84 -3.45 2.77
C ASP A 88 -3.12 -4.64 3.41
N PHE A 89 -3.76 -5.81 3.45
CA PHE A 89 -3.16 -7.06 3.93
C PHE A 89 -3.14 -8.10 2.81
N TYR A 90 -2.01 -8.77 2.72
CA TYR A 90 -1.79 -9.91 1.85
C TYR A 90 -1.69 -11.18 2.68
N LEU A 91 -2.42 -12.22 2.26
CA LEU A 91 -2.41 -13.54 2.90
C LEU A 91 -2.18 -14.63 1.85
N GLN A 92 -1.56 -15.72 2.26
CA GLN A 92 -1.18 -16.81 1.37
C GLN A 92 -1.37 -18.16 2.04
N GLY A 93 -1.72 -19.18 1.24
CA GLY A 93 -1.76 -20.59 1.64
C GLY A 93 -1.20 -21.47 0.54
N SER A 94 -0.56 -22.60 0.92
CA SER A 94 -0.01 -23.58 -0.03
C SER A 94 -1.10 -24.34 -0.79
N THR A 95 -2.31 -24.45 -0.24
CA THR A 95 -3.49 -25.03 -0.88
C THR A 95 -4.67 -24.07 -0.74
N TYR A 96 -5.71 -24.28 -1.53
CA TYR A 96 -6.95 -23.51 -1.44
C TYR A 96 -7.53 -23.55 -0.01
N GLN A 97 -7.69 -24.76 0.54
CA GLN A 97 -8.24 -24.95 1.89
C GLN A 97 -7.36 -24.28 2.97
N ARG A 98 -6.03 -24.40 2.84
CA ARG A 98 -5.12 -23.74 3.78
C ARG A 98 -5.21 -22.23 3.68
N CYS A 99 -5.40 -21.68 2.47
CA CYS A 99 -5.60 -20.25 2.28
C CYS A 99 -6.92 -19.78 2.91
N VAL A 100 -8.02 -20.52 2.76
CA VAL A 100 -9.32 -20.22 3.40
C VAL A 100 -9.16 -20.17 4.93
N ILE A 101 -8.51 -21.16 5.54
CA ILE A 101 -8.26 -21.18 7.00
C ILE A 101 -7.40 -19.97 7.39
N ASN A 102 -6.36 -19.67 6.63
CA ASN A 102 -5.47 -18.53 6.88
C ASN A 102 -6.15 -17.17 6.76
N VAL A 103 -7.36 -17.08 6.24
CA VAL A 103 -8.15 -15.84 6.14
C VAL A 103 -9.07 -15.66 7.35
N ILE A 104 -9.61 -16.74 7.90
CA ILE A 104 -10.61 -16.71 8.98
C ILE A 104 -10.03 -16.07 10.25
N ASP A 105 -8.86 -16.53 10.70
CA ASP A 105 -8.24 -16.04 11.93
C ASP A 105 -7.85 -14.55 11.86
N PRO A 106 -7.21 -14.07 10.79
CA PRO A 106 -6.96 -12.63 10.61
C PRO A 106 -8.24 -11.78 10.57
N ILE A 107 -9.30 -12.24 9.89
CA ILE A 107 -10.59 -11.53 9.87
C ILE A 107 -11.13 -11.38 11.27
N LYS A 108 -11.20 -12.48 12.02
CA LYS A 108 -11.69 -12.48 13.41
C LYS A 108 -10.85 -11.57 14.31
N MET A 109 -9.52 -11.64 14.20
CA MET A 109 -8.62 -10.78 14.97
C MET A 109 -8.82 -9.30 14.65
N LEU A 110 -8.99 -8.95 13.37
CA LEU A 110 -9.22 -7.56 12.96
C LEU A 110 -10.57 -7.04 13.46
N ASP A 111 -11.61 -7.89 13.43
CA ASP A 111 -12.95 -7.59 13.98
C ASP A 111 -12.91 -7.40 15.49
N ASP A 112 -12.24 -8.29 16.23
CA ASP A 112 -12.02 -8.18 17.68
C ASP A 112 -11.27 -6.88 18.07
N LEU A 113 -10.44 -6.35 17.19
CA LEU A 113 -9.77 -5.06 17.34
C LEU A 113 -10.63 -3.85 16.92
N GLY A 114 -11.87 -4.08 16.46
CA GLY A 114 -12.78 -3.05 15.98
C GLY A 114 -12.40 -2.47 14.62
N LEU A 115 -11.62 -3.22 13.82
CA LEU A 115 -11.24 -2.85 12.46
C LEU A 115 -12.21 -3.48 11.46
N VAL A 116 -12.74 -2.67 10.56
CA VAL A 116 -13.74 -3.11 9.57
C VAL A 116 -13.06 -3.43 8.25
N ILE A 117 -13.32 -4.62 7.71
CA ILE A 117 -12.85 -5.02 6.38
C ILE A 117 -13.78 -4.43 5.32
N HIS A 118 -13.21 -3.91 4.24
CA HIS A 118 -13.96 -3.41 3.09
C HIS A 118 -14.27 -4.57 2.13
N PRO A 119 -15.54 -5.07 2.07
CA PRO A 119 -15.83 -6.29 1.33
C PRO A 119 -15.65 -6.15 -0.19
N GLU A 120 -15.95 -4.97 -0.75
CA GLU A 120 -15.86 -4.73 -2.20
C GLU A 120 -14.43 -4.58 -2.72
N LYS A 121 -13.49 -4.15 -1.86
CA LYS A 121 -12.07 -3.99 -2.23
C LYS A 121 -11.23 -5.20 -1.86
N SER A 122 -11.72 -6.03 -0.94
CA SER A 122 -11.03 -7.23 -0.50
C SER A 122 -11.27 -8.38 -1.48
N VAL A 123 -10.24 -9.18 -1.72
CA VAL A 123 -10.35 -10.43 -2.46
C VAL A 123 -10.38 -11.57 -1.45
N LEU A 124 -11.58 -11.97 -1.03
CA LEU A 124 -11.78 -12.98 0.04
C LEU A 124 -11.75 -14.42 -0.47
N ILE A 125 -12.00 -14.62 -1.76
CA ILE A 125 -11.94 -15.95 -2.39
C ILE A 125 -10.50 -16.18 -2.83
N PRO A 126 -9.83 -17.26 -2.36
CA PRO A 126 -8.45 -17.54 -2.76
C PRO A 126 -8.27 -17.64 -4.26
N GLN A 127 -7.27 -16.94 -4.77
CA GLN A 127 -6.92 -16.87 -6.20
C GLN A 127 -5.42 -17.11 -6.38
N GLN A 128 -5.03 -17.57 -7.57
CA GLN A 128 -3.63 -17.72 -7.97
C GLN A 128 -3.08 -16.53 -8.75
N THR A 129 -3.94 -15.57 -9.07
CA THR A 129 -3.57 -14.28 -9.66
C THR A 129 -4.30 -13.19 -8.89
N ILE A 130 -3.57 -12.24 -8.31
CA ILE A 130 -4.16 -11.17 -7.48
C ILE A 130 -3.56 -9.81 -7.81
N ALA A 131 -4.39 -8.78 -7.74
CA ALA A 131 -3.93 -7.39 -7.77
C ALA A 131 -3.63 -6.93 -6.33
N PHE A 132 -2.41 -6.45 -6.07
CA PHE A 132 -1.99 -5.95 -4.76
C PHE A 132 -0.96 -4.83 -4.88
N LEU A 133 -1.16 -3.71 -4.17
CA LEU A 133 -0.29 -2.51 -4.18
C LEU A 133 0.05 -1.98 -5.59
N GLY A 134 -0.91 -2.09 -6.52
CA GLY A 134 -0.73 -1.66 -7.90
C GLY A 134 0.05 -2.63 -8.79
N PHE A 135 0.23 -3.87 -8.34
CA PHE A 135 0.83 -4.96 -9.10
C PHE A 135 -0.16 -6.10 -9.27
N VAL A 136 -0.10 -6.77 -10.41
CA VAL A 136 -0.74 -8.06 -10.63
C VAL A 136 0.33 -9.13 -10.45
N ILE A 137 0.10 -10.02 -9.50
CA ILE A 137 0.99 -11.11 -9.13
C ILE A 137 0.35 -12.40 -9.61
N ASP A 138 1.01 -13.11 -10.53
CA ASP A 138 0.56 -14.37 -11.12
C ASP A 138 1.52 -15.48 -10.69
N TYR A 139 1.04 -16.38 -9.85
CA TYR A 139 1.87 -17.45 -9.26
C TYR A 139 1.92 -18.73 -10.08
N ILE A 140 1.05 -18.87 -11.06
CA ILE A 140 1.14 -19.97 -12.02
C ILE A 140 2.32 -19.72 -12.96
N LYS A 141 2.42 -18.48 -13.45
CA LYS A 141 3.47 -18.04 -14.37
C LYS A 141 4.72 -17.50 -13.67
N MET A 142 4.67 -17.30 -12.34
CA MET A 142 5.73 -16.67 -11.55
C MET A 142 6.16 -15.32 -12.13
N ILE A 143 5.19 -14.49 -12.49
CA ILE A 143 5.41 -13.15 -13.03
C ILE A 143 4.72 -12.08 -12.19
N VAL A 144 5.32 -10.89 -12.21
CA VAL A 144 4.77 -9.67 -11.62
C VAL A 144 4.68 -8.62 -12.71
N ARG A 145 3.53 -7.97 -12.81
CA ARG A 145 3.29 -6.89 -13.77
C ARG A 145 2.56 -5.74 -13.09
N LEU A 146 2.58 -4.57 -13.67
CA LEU A 146 1.79 -3.43 -13.18
C LEU A 146 0.31 -3.63 -13.49
N THR A 147 -0.57 -3.08 -12.63
CA THR A 147 -1.98 -2.93 -12.96
C THR A 147 -2.15 -1.87 -14.06
N GLU A 148 -3.21 -1.99 -14.86
CA GLU A 148 -3.54 -1.02 -15.92
C GLU A 148 -3.67 0.40 -15.35
N GLU A 149 -4.26 0.54 -14.18
CA GLU A 149 -4.39 1.83 -13.50
C GLU A 149 -3.02 2.44 -13.17
N LYS A 150 -2.09 1.65 -12.64
CA LYS A 150 -0.73 2.12 -12.32
C LYS A 150 0.04 2.48 -13.57
N ILE A 151 -0.11 1.71 -14.67
CA ILE A 151 0.46 2.03 -15.98
C ILE A 151 -0.08 3.37 -16.47
N ARG A 152 -1.40 3.56 -16.46
CA ARG A 152 -2.06 4.79 -16.90
C ARG A 152 -1.57 5.99 -16.10
N LYS A 153 -1.63 5.92 -14.77
CA LYS A 153 -1.15 7.01 -13.89
C LYS A 153 0.32 7.35 -14.11
N THR A 154 1.17 6.33 -14.26
CA THR A 154 2.61 6.56 -14.51
C THR A 154 2.84 7.26 -15.86
N LYS A 155 2.14 6.84 -16.93
CA LYS A 155 2.19 7.48 -18.23
C LYS A 155 1.72 8.93 -18.19
N GLU A 156 0.58 9.20 -17.54
CA GLU A 156 0.02 10.55 -17.40
C GLU A 156 1.02 11.51 -16.72
N VAL A 157 1.62 11.08 -15.60
CA VAL A 157 2.62 11.89 -14.88
C VAL A 157 3.85 12.18 -15.74
N LEU A 158 4.36 11.18 -16.47
CA LEU A 158 5.52 11.36 -17.34
C LEU A 158 5.21 12.24 -18.54
N LEU A 159 4.06 12.08 -19.21
CA LEU A 159 3.64 12.92 -20.33
C LEU A 159 3.43 14.37 -19.89
N CYS A 160 2.77 14.59 -18.74
CA CYS A 160 2.60 15.92 -18.17
C CYS A 160 3.93 16.60 -17.90
N ALA A 161 4.92 15.86 -17.36
CA ALA A 161 6.26 16.37 -17.13
C ALA A 161 7.00 16.76 -18.42
N MET A 162 6.80 16.02 -19.53
CA MET A 162 7.43 16.33 -20.82
C MET A 162 6.86 17.59 -21.48
N HIS A 163 5.61 17.92 -21.21
CA HIS A 163 4.94 19.10 -21.79
C HIS A 163 5.03 20.35 -20.92
N THR A 164 5.57 20.25 -19.70
CA THR A 164 5.71 21.41 -18.79
C THR A 164 6.97 22.19 -19.14
N SER A 165 6.79 23.38 -19.75
CA SER A 165 7.88 24.30 -20.14
C SER A 165 8.24 25.34 -19.07
N HIS A 166 7.59 25.34 -17.91
CA HIS A 166 7.84 26.30 -16.83
C HIS A 166 8.64 25.68 -15.68
N SER A 167 9.11 26.52 -14.73
CA SER A 167 9.89 26.07 -13.59
C SER A 167 9.13 25.00 -12.79
N ILE A 168 9.68 23.79 -12.74
CA ILE A 168 9.07 22.64 -12.03
C ILE A 168 9.39 22.78 -10.55
N LYS A 169 8.38 22.69 -9.68
CA LYS A 169 8.58 22.68 -8.23
C LYS A 169 9.27 21.39 -7.80
N ILE A 170 10.09 21.45 -6.75
CA ILE A 170 10.78 20.27 -6.17
C ILE A 170 9.81 19.11 -5.87
N ARG A 171 8.60 19.44 -5.42
CA ARG A 171 7.55 18.44 -5.15
C ARG A 171 7.12 17.69 -6.42
N ASP A 172 7.02 18.38 -7.55
CA ASP A 172 6.62 17.79 -8.83
C ASP A 172 7.75 16.89 -9.35
N ILE A 173 9.00 17.32 -9.22
CA ILE A 173 10.18 16.50 -9.53
C ILE A 173 10.16 15.20 -8.69
N ALA A 174 9.92 15.29 -7.39
CA ALA A 174 9.83 14.11 -6.52
C ALA A 174 8.71 13.16 -6.96
N THR A 175 7.58 13.70 -7.43
CA THR A 175 6.46 12.91 -7.96
C THR A 175 6.83 12.23 -9.28
N ILE A 176 7.41 12.97 -10.22
CA ILE A 176 7.85 12.45 -11.53
C ILE A 176 8.86 11.31 -11.37
N ILE A 177 9.76 11.43 -10.39
CA ILE A 177 10.77 10.41 -10.09
C ILE A 177 10.15 9.23 -9.33
N GLY A 178 9.24 9.49 -8.41
CA GLY A 178 8.65 8.49 -7.53
C GLY A 178 7.79 7.44 -8.27
N TYR A 179 7.03 7.86 -9.28
CA TYR A 179 6.17 6.96 -10.05
C TYR A 179 6.94 5.85 -10.79
N PRO A 180 7.98 6.14 -11.60
CA PRO A 180 8.81 5.10 -12.20
C PRO A 180 9.49 4.19 -11.19
N ILE A 181 10.09 4.76 -10.12
CA ILE A 181 10.77 3.96 -9.08
C ILE A 181 9.79 2.98 -8.43
N SER A 182 8.60 3.44 -8.07
CA SER A 182 7.56 2.59 -7.48
C SER A 182 7.07 1.48 -8.42
N SER A 183 7.36 1.56 -9.70
CA SER A 183 6.92 0.62 -10.74
C SER A 183 7.97 -0.47 -11.06
N PHE A 184 9.22 -0.33 -10.59
CA PHE A 184 10.32 -1.24 -10.93
C PHE A 184 10.04 -2.72 -10.70
N PRO A 185 9.36 -3.16 -9.63
CA PRO A 185 9.11 -4.57 -9.42
C PRO A 185 8.29 -5.24 -10.54
N GLY A 186 7.50 -4.46 -11.28
CA GLY A 186 6.67 -4.95 -12.39
C GLY A 186 7.19 -4.59 -13.79
N VAL A 187 8.39 -3.99 -13.90
CA VAL A 187 8.98 -3.55 -15.17
C VAL A 187 10.35 -4.17 -15.36
N LYS A 188 10.48 -5.02 -16.39
CA LYS A 188 11.78 -5.60 -16.75
C LYS A 188 12.76 -4.47 -17.10
N TYR A 189 13.93 -4.48 -16.43
CA TYR A 189 14.99 -3.46 -16.60
C TYR A 189 14.58 -2.03 -16.19
N GLY A 190 13.52 -1.81 -15.41
CA GLY A 190 13.05 -0.48 -15.00
C GLY A 190 14.15 0.39 -14.38
N ALA A 191 15.01 -0.20 -13.55
CA ALA A 191 16.13 0.51 -12.91
C ALA A 191 17.19 1.05 -13.90
N LEU A 192 17.38 0.43 -15.06
CA LEU A 192 18.32 0.89 -16.08
C LEU A 192 17.84 2.18 -16.75
N TYR A 193 16.55 2.22 -17.09
CA TYR A 193 15.95 3.43 -17.68
C TYR A 193 15.94 4.62 -16.72
N TYR A 194 15.77 4.36 -15.44
CA TYR A 194 15.80 5.40 -14.41
C TYR A 194 17.19 6.06 -14.27
N ARG A 195 18.27 5.28 -14.31
CA ARG A 195 19.63 5.82 -14.23
C ARG A 195 19.92 6.86 -15.31
N TYR A 196 19.43 6.64 -16.51
CA TYR A 196 19.59 7.61 -17.61
C TYR A 196 18.87 8.94 -17.33
N ILE A 197 17.67 8.89 -16.75
CA ILE A 197 16.89 10.09 -16.40
C ILE A 197 17.53 10.85 -15.24
N SER A 198 18.02 10.15 -14.21
CA SER A 198 18.66 10.78 -13.05
C SER A 198 20.00 11.45 -13.41
N TRP A 199 20.76 10.86 -14.31
CA TRP A 199 22.04 11.40 -14.77
C TRP A 199 21.86 12.70 -15.56
N LYS A 200 20.92 12.76 -16.50
CA LYS A 200 20.59 14.00 -17.24
C LYS A 200 20.00 15.11 -16.36
N GLY A 201 19.44 14.78 -15.19
CA GLY A 201 18.94 15.75 -14.23
C GLY A 201 20.05 16.47 -13.45
N GLN A 202 21.23 15.84 -13.30
CA GLN A 202 22.38 16.41 -12.60
C GLN A 202 23.18 17.39 -13.47
N ASP A 203 23.22 17.20 -14.81
CA ASP A 203 23.97 18.07 -15.73
C ASP A 203 23.31 19.44 -15.98
N LYS A 204 22.11 19.70 -15.47
CA LYS A 204 21.40 20.99 -15.57
C LYS A 204 21.48 21.86 -14.31
N GLY A 205 22.30 21.49 -13.37
CA GLY A 205 22.47 22.17 -12.06
C GLY A 205 23.82 22.87 -11.87
N THR A 206 24.56 23.17 -12.97
CA THR A 206 25.77 24.01 -12.97
C THR A 206 25.57 25.25 -13.80
#